data_751a19b11e1dbf1589d6b935eb41b29d
#
_entry.id   751a19b11e1dbf1589d6b935eb41b29d
#
_cell.length_a   1.000
_cell.length_b   1.000
_cell.length_c   1.000
_cell.angle_alpha   90.00
_cell.angle_beta   90.00
_cell.angle_gamma   90.00
#
_symmetry.space_group_name_H-M   'P 1'
#
loop_
_entity.id
_entity.type
_entity.pdbx_description
1 polymer ?
#
loop_
_entity_poly.entity_id
_entity_poly.type
_entity_poly.pdbx_seq_one_letter_code
_entity_poly.pdbx_strand_id
1 'polypeptide(L)'
;MIATPKEKRCPICNKLFLPWLTTQHVCSDYKCALAWNRTLDEKHRARKERRAVRMGFIEKPKSWADVNKEVQNAFNRYIRIRDEGRPCHACGCLLNDNNPNKPGQFVDASHYRSRAVAAQLRFNVFNCVTCCWTCNRQLSGNARNLRKGLIYRFGLSIVIRLEVDNSFHHHSVNYLMRLTDIFTRRADQLQKRRREKENV
;
A
#
# COMPACT_ATOMS: atom_id res chain seq x y z
N MET A 1 -45.62 9.69 40.06
CA MET A 1 -44.87 8.48 40.45
C MET A 1 -43.45 8.64 39.93
N ILE A 2 -42.48 8.74 40.84
CA ILE A 2 -41.04 8.82 40.48
C ILE A 2 -40.64 7.39 40.14
N ALA A 3 -40.22 7.16 38.87
CA ALA A 3 -39.80 5.84 38.43
C ALA A 3 -38.55 5.42 39.21
N THR A 4 -38.63 4.26 39.91
CA THR A 4 -37.48 3.70 40.62
C THR A 4 -36.38 3.34 39.60
N PRO A 5 -35.14 3.80 39.81
CA PRO A 5 -34.07 3.52 38.88
C PRO A 5 -33.80 1.99 38.82
N LYS A 6 -33.70 1.47 37.60
CA LYS A 6 -33.35 0.05 37.36
C LYS A 6 -31.85 -0.17 37.55
N GLU A 7 -31.46 -1.34 38.07
CA GLU A 7 -30.08 -1.78 38.13
C GLU A 7 -29.39 -1.69 36.77
N LYS A 8 -28.16 -1.18 36.77
CA LYS A 8 -27.28 -1.07 35.61
C LYS A 8 -25.96 -1.81 35.83
N ARG A 9 -25.36 -2.27 34.76
CA ARG A 9 -24.03 -2.85 34.80
C ARG A 9 -23.00 -1.77 34.45
N CYS A 10 -22.02 -1.57 35.34
CA CYS A 10 -20.96 -0.58 35.08
C CYS A 10 -20.11 -0.99 33.86
N PRO A 11 -19.97 -0.18 32.82
CA PRO A 11 -19.22 -0.52 31.62
C PRO A 11 -17.70 -0.60 31.85
N ILE A 12 -17.20 -0.14 32.99
CA ILE A 12 -15.77 -0.16 33.31
C ILE A 12 -15.41 -1.41 34.17
N CYS A 13 -16.09 -1.63 35.29
CA CYS A 13 -15.76 -2.74 36.20
C CYS A 13 -16.72 -3.93 36.10
N ASN A 14 -17.74 -3.86 35.26
CA ASN A 14 -18.74 -4.88 35.01
C ASN A 14 -19.63 -5.26 36.19
N LYS A 15 -19.55 -4.55 37.36
CA LYS A 15 -20.38 -4.76 38.55
C LYS A 15 -21.76 -4.17 38.35
N LEU A 16 -22.78 -4.81 38.91
CA LEU A 16 -24.13 -4.29 39.01
C LEU A 16 -24.15 -3.15 40.03
N PHE A 17 -24.89 -2.08 39.74
CA PHE A 17 -25.09 -0.97 40.67
C PHE A 17 -26.48 -0.36 40.47
N LEU A 18 -27.02 0.21 41.55
CA LEU A 18 -28.25 1.00 41.47
C LEU A 18 -27.86 2.47 41.25
N PRO A 19 -28.27 3.09 40.12
CA PRO A 19 -27.89 4.48 39.84
C PRO A 19 -28.70 5.45 40.69
N TRP A 20 -28.06 6.52 41.18
CA TRP A 20 -28.72 7.59 41.92
C TRP A 20 -29.55 8.50 40.98
N LEU A 21 -29.10 8.61 39.76
CA LEU A 21 -29.76 9.36 38.70
C LEU A 21 -29.88 8.46 37.44
N THR A 22 -30.97 8.65 36.70
CA THR A 22 -31.19 7.89 35.43
C THR A 22 -30.07 8.13 34.43
N THR A 23 -29.39 9.26 34.48
CA THR A 23 -28.24 9.66 33.63
C THR A 23 -26.90 9.09 34.10
N GLN A 24 -26.83 8.44 35.27
CA GLN A 24 -25.61 7.83 35.75
C GLN A 24 -25.26 6.59 34.91
N HIS A 25 -24.03 6.59 34.32
CA HIS A 25 -23.57 5.54 33.42
C HIS A 25 -22.60 4.54 34.10
N VAL A 26 -21.92 4.94 35.17
CA VAL A 26 -20.93 4.11 35.90
C VAL A 26 -21.27 4.05 37.38
N CYS A 27 -20.76 3.04 38.08
CA CYS A 27 -20.92 2.92 39.53
C CYS A 27 -20.23 4.10 40.29
N SER A 28 -20.44 4.18 41.61
CA SER A 28 -19.91 5.26 42.44
C SER A 28 -18.41 5.14 42.71
N ASP A 29 -17.71 4.15 42.17
CA ASP A 29 -16.25 4.02 42.28
C ASP A 29 -15.57 5.13 41.48
N TYR A 30 -14.69 5.90 42.16
CA TYR A 30 -13.98 7.03 41.54
C TYR A 30 -13.09 6.61 40.36
N LYS A 31 -12.50 5.38 40.41
CA LYS A 31 -11.70 4.84 39.32
C LYS A 31 -12.55 4.62 38.05
N CYS A 32 -13.78 4.13 38.27
CA CYS A 32 -14.73 3.95 37.16
C CYS A 32 -15.19 5.30 36.58
N ALA A 33 -15.40 6.31 37.42
CA ALA A 33 -15.75 7.65 36.99
C ALA A 33 -14.63 8.31 36.18
N LEU A 34 -13.36 8.20 36.64
CA LEU A 34 -12.20 8.72 35.91
C LEU A 34 -12.00 8.01 34.55
N ALA A 35 -12.11 6.68 34.53
CA ALA A 35 -11.99 5.92 33.28
C ALA A 35 -13.11 6.27 32.29
N TRP A 36 -14.33 6.45 32.78
CA TRP A 36 -15.46 6.88 31.96
C TRP A 36 -15.27 8.27 31.37
N ASN A 37 -14.82 9.23 32.16
CA ASN A 37 -14.53 10.58 31.68
C ASN A 37 -13.45 10.57 30.59
N ARG A 38 -12.38 9.79 30.75
CA ARG A 38 -11.37 9.61 29.69
C ARG A 38 -11.98 9.10 28.39
N THR A 39 -12.89 8.11 28.47
CA THR A 39 -13.56 7.58 27.25
C THR A 39 -14.50 8.62 26.63
N LEU A 40 -15.13 9.48 27.42
CA LEU A 40 -15.94 10.59 26.89
C LEU A 40 -15.06 11.63 26.20
N ASP A 41 -13.95 12.03 26.81
CA ASP A 41 -13.02 13.00 26.23
C ASP A 41 -12.43 12.49 24.90
N GLU A 42 -12.08 11.19 24.82
CA GLU A 42 -11.62 10.56 23.59
C GLU A 42 -12.71 10.58 22.51
N LYS A 43 -13.96 10.24 22.86
CA LYS A 43 -15.11 10.31 21.92
C LYS A 43 -15.37 11.75 21.45
N HIS A 44 -15.30 12.74 22.34
CA HIS A 44 -15.45 14.14 21.98
C HIS A 44 -14.34 14.62 21.05
N ARG A 45 -13.08 14.23 21.35
CA ARG A 45 -11.91 14.55 20.52
C ARG A 45 -12.06 13.94 19.13
N ALA A 46 -12.38 12.66 19.04
CA ALA A 46 -12.59 11.96 17.77
C ALA A 46 -13.77 12.57 16.96
N ARG A 47 -14.86 12.98 17.63
CA ARG A 47 -15.99 13.66 16.97
C ARG A 47 -15.58 15.02 16.41
N LYS A 48 -14.80 15.78 17.15
CA LYS A 48 -14.27 17.10 16.74
C LYS A 48 -13.34 16.93 15.52
N GLU A 49 -12.45 15.95 15.55
CA GLU A 49 -11.56 15.64 14.45
C GLU A 49 -12.32 15.22 13.19
N ARG A 50 -13.27 14.28 13.29
CA ARG A 50 -14.13 13.87 12.16
C ARG A 50 -14.90 15.05 11.57
N ARG A 51 -15.39 15.97 12.41
CA ARG A 51 -16.04 17.19 11.95
C ARG A 51 -15.07 18.10 11.21
N ALA A 52 -13.87 18.30 11.74
CA ALA A 52 -12.82 19.12 11.11
C ALA A 52 -12.39 18.55 9.73
N VAL A 53 -12.22 17.23 9.63
CA VAL A 53 -11.98 16.55 8.34
C VAL A 53 -13.14 16.76 7.37
N ARG A 54 -14.40 16.59 7.84
CA ARG A 54 -15.59 16.77 6.98
C ARG A 54 -15.73 18.21 6.49
N MET A 55 -15.33 19.18 7.32
CA MET A 55 -15.38 20.62 6.98
C MET A 55 -14.15 21.09 6.17
N GLY A 56 -13.20 20.20 5.87
CA GLY A 56 -11.99 20.52 5.11
C GLY A 56 -10.92 21.29 5.89
N PHE A 57 -11.06 21.44 7.22
CA PHE A 57 -10.04 22.08 8.06
C PHE A 57 -8.82 21.20 8.32
N ILE A 58 -8.97 19.87 8.18
CA ILE A 58 -7.90 18.87 8.34
C ILE A 58 -8.03 17.89 7.19
N GLU A 59 -6.93 17.58 6.52
CA GLU A 59 -6.90 16.54 5.50
C GLU A 59 -7.22 15.18 6.12
N LYS A 60 -8.05 14.41 5.43
CA LYS A 60 -8.32 13.02 5.83
C LYS A 60 -7.03 12.22 5.77
N PRO A 61 -6.61 11.55 6.85
CA PRO A 61 -5.45 10.68 6.81
C PRO A 61 -5.64 9.61 5.73
N LYS A 62 -4.62 9.41 4.91
CA LYS A 62 -4.64 8.42 3.84
C LYS A 62 -4.81 7.02 4.43
N SER A 63 -5.72 6.25 3.86
CA SER A 63 -5.87 4.85 4.24
C SER A 63 -4.66 4.02 3.77
N TRP A 64 -4.43 2.86 4.38
CA TRP A 64 -3.41 1.91 3.90
C TRP A 64 -3.60 1.58 2.41
N ALA A 65 -4.85 1.42 1.96
CA ALA A 65 -5.17 1.12 0.57
C ALA A 65 -4.76 2.25 -0.38
N ASP A 66 -5.00 3.51 0.00
CA ASP A 66 -4.61 4.68 -0.79
C ASP A 66 -3.09 4.77 -0.93
N VAL A 67 -2.37 4.66 0.20
CA VAL A 67 -0.90 4.70 0.21
C VAL A 67 -0.32 3.52 -0.57
N ASN A 68 -0.90 2.32 -0.44
CA ASN A 68 -0.46 1.15 -1.17
C ASN A 68 -0.69 1.27 -2.70
N LYS A 69 -1.72 1.97 -3.13
CA LYS A 69 -1.95 2.30 -4.54
C LYS A 69 -0.93 3.34 -5.04
N GLU A 70 -0.64 4.36 -4.25
CA GLU A 70 0.34 5.39 -4.58
C GLU A 70 1.74 4.80 -4.77
N VAL A 71 2.22 3.99 -3.82
CA VAL A 71 3.54 3.35 -3.93
C VAL A 71 3.60 2.39 -5.12
N GLN A 72 2.52 1.66 -5.41
CA GLN A 72 2.49 0.80 -6.59
C GLN A 72 2.61 1.60 -7.89
N ASN A 73 1.96 2.74 -7.98
CA ASN A 73 2.07 3.63 -9.14
C ASN A 73 3.49 4.20 -9.29
N ALA A 74 4.09 4.69 -8.20
CA ALA A 74 5.45 5.20 -8.18
C ALA A 74 6.47 4.11 -8.56
N PHE A 75 6.32 2.90 -8.01
CA PHE A 75 7.14 1.74 -8.33
C PHE A 75 7.02 1.35 -9.81
N ASN A 76 5.81 1.21 -10.32
CA ASN A 76 5.58 0.86 -11.73
C ASN A 76 6.15 1.92 -12.69
N ARG A 77 6.00 3.21 -12.35
CA ARG A 77 6.60 4.32 -13.09
C ARG A 77 8.12 4.18 -13.11
N TYR A 78 8.75 3.96 -11.96
CA TYR A 78 10.20 3.75 -11.87
C TYR A 78 10.66 2.57 -12.72
N ILE A 79 9.98 1.41 -12.67
CA ILE A 79 10.32 0.23 -13.47
C ILE A 79 10.24 0.53 -14.97
N ARG A 80 9.19 1.20 -15.44
CA ARG A 80 9.05 1.57 -16.86
C ARG A 80 10.16 2.50 -17.33
N ILE A 81 10.47 3.52 -16.53
CA ILE A 81 11.56 4.45 -16.85
C ILE A 81 12.92 3.74 -16.79
N ARG A 82 13.17 2.89 -15.78
CA ARG A 82 14.41 2.11 -15.68
C ARG A 82 14.67 1.26 -16.92
N ASP A 83 13.62 0.64 -17.44
CA ASP A 83 13.69 -0.35 -18.53
C ASP A 83 13.31 0.22 -19.91
N GLU A 84 13.12 1.51 -20.00
CA GLU A 84 12.80 2.19 -21.26
C GLU A 84 13.84 1.89 -22.33
N GLY A 85 13.37 1.67 -23.57
CA GLY A 85 14.22 1.26 -24.71
C GLY A 85 14.61 -0.22 -24.70
N ARG A 86 14.25 -0.99 -23.67
CA ARG A 86 14.48 -2.44 -23.64
C ARG A 86 13.31 -3.19 -24.26
N PRO A 87 13.55 -4.34 -24.90
CA PRO A 87 12.48 -5.21 -25.37
C PRO A 87 11.76 -5.87 -24.20
N CYS A 88 10.62 -6.51 -24.48
CA CYS A 88 9.90 -7.35 -23.52
C CYS A 88 10.81 -8.41 -22.94
N HIS A 89 10.97 -8.44 -21.61
CA HIS A 89 11.86 -9.37 -20.94
C HIS A 89 11.43 -10.85 -21.04
N ALA A 90 10.16 -11.10 -21.44
CA ALA A 90 9.67 -12.46 -21.61
C ALA A 90 9.75 -12.96 -23.04
N CYS A 91 9.35 -12.17 -24.03
CA CYS A 91 9.30 -12.64 -25.43
C CYS A 91 10.23 -11.90 -26.38
N GLY A 92 10.93 -10.87 -25.92
CA GLY A 92 11.89 -10.12 -26.77
C GLY A 92 11.25 -9.12 -27.76
N CYS A 93 9.92 -8.97 -27.81
CA CYS A 93 9.32 -8.01 -28.73
C CYS A 93 9.64 -6.56 -28.31
N LEU A 94 9.73 -5.66 -29.28
CA LEU A 94 9.91 -4.23 -29.02
C LEU A 94 8.68 -3.69 -28.28
N LEU A 95 8.96 -2.87 -27.28
CA LEU A 95 7.94 -2.21 -26.47
C LEU A 95 7.73 -0.77 -26.97
N ASN A 96 6.48 -0.37 -27.17
CA ASN A 96 6.14 0.98 -27.61
C ASN A 96 4.94 1.50 -26.79
N ASP A 97 5.18 2.45 -25.90
CA ASP A 97 4.15 3.04 -25.05
C ASP A 97 3.13 3.90 -25.83
N ASN A 98 3.50 4.36 -27.03
CA ASN A 98 2.77 5.42 -27.71
C ASN A 98 1.93 4.95 -28.92
N ASN A 99 1.80 3.64 -29.14
CA ASN A 99 1.02 3.17 -30.27
C ASN A 99 -0.29 2.48 -29.83
N PRO A 100 -1.42 3.20 -29.77
CA PRO A 100 -2.71 2.65 -29.40
C PRO A 100 -3.23 1.58 -30.38
N ASN A 101 -2.71 1.56 -31.63
CA ASN A 101 -3.10 0.61 -32.67
C ASN A 101 -2.33 -0.72 -32.60
N LYS A 102 -1.40 -0.87 -31.68
CA LYS A 102 -0.65 -2.11 -31.47
C LYS A 102 -0.73 -2.55 -29.99
N PRO A 103 -1.88 -3.02 -29.51
CA PRO A 103 -2.12 -3.31 -28.10
C PRO A 103 -1.15 -4.34 -27.50
N GLY A 104 -0.54 -5.20 -28.30
CA GLY A 104 0.45 -6.17 -27.81
C GLY A 104 1.79 -5.58 -27.36
N GLN A 105 2.06 -4.32 -27.67
CA GLN A 105 3.35 -3.66 -27.40
C GLN A 105 3.32 -2.70 -26.20
N PHE A 106 2.17 -2.51 -25.54
CA PHE A 106 2.11 -1.70 -24.32
C PHE A 106 3.09 -2.20 -23.25
N VAL A 107 3.73 -1.24 -22.57
CA VAL A 107 4.73 -1.51 -21.54
C VAL A 107 4.07 -1.65 -20.18
N ASP A 108 4.02 -2.86 -19.69
CA ASP A 108 3.56 -3.17 -18.33
C ASP A 108 4.76 -3.46 -17.39
N ALA A 109 4.66 -3.02 -16.14
CA ALA A 109 5.57 -3.46 -15.08
C ALA A 109 5.07 -4.83 -14.58
N SER A 110 5.78 -5.89 -14.97
CA SER A 110 5.43 -7.29 -14.72
C SER A 110 6.25 -7.87 -13.57
N HIS A 111 5.57 -8.50 -12.60
CA HIS A 111 6.23 -9.19 -11.49
C HIS A 111 6.48 -10.65 -11.87
N TYR A 112 7.71 -11.12 -11.66
CA TYR A 112 8.08 -12.52 -11.85
C TYR A 112 7.34 -13.43 -10.84
N ARG A 113 7.51 -13.18 -9.55
CA ARG A 113 6.65 -13.75 -8.52
C ARG A 113 5.51 -12.77 -8.26
N SER A 114 4.28 -13.23 -8.46
CA SER A 114 3.10 -12.37 -8.39
C SER A 114 2.93 -11.75 -6.99
N ARG A 115 2.31 -10.59 -6.93
CA ARG A 115 2.02 -9.89 -5.68
C ARG A 115 1.14 -10.68 -4.71
N ALA A 116 0.34 -11.61 -5.23
CA ALA A 116 -0.51 -12.48 -4.42
C ALA A 116 0.29 -13.62 -3.77
N VAL A 117 1.28 -14.15 -4.49
CA VAL A 117 2.10 -15.30 -4.03
C VAL A 117 3.30 -14.84 -3.19
N ALA A 118 3.87 -13.68 -3.51
CA ALA A 118 5.09 -13.17 -2.88
C ALA A 118 4.94 -11.68 -2.56
N ALA A 119 4.08 -11.36 -1.58
CA ALA A 119 3.81 -10.00 -1.16
C ALA A 119 5.08 -9.26 -0.69
N GLN A 120 6.03 -9.96 -0.07
CA GLN A 120 7.33 -9.44 0.35
C GLN A 120 8.18 -8.93 -0.82
N LEU A 121 8.02 -9.52 -2.01
CA LEU A 121 8.74 -9.13 -3.22
C LEU A 121 8.01 -8.07 -4.05
N ARG A 122 6.88 -7.55 -3.57
CA ARG A 122 6.03 -6.63 -4.33
C ARG A 122 6.78 -5.39 -4.83
N PHE A 123 7.66 -4.83 -4.02
CA PHE A 123 8.45 -3.64 -4.35
C PHE A 123 9.94 -3.96 -4.56
N ASN A 124 10.26 -5.24 -4.78
CA ASN A 124 11.62 -5.66 -5.11
C ASN A 124 11.92 -5.36 -6.59
N VAL A 125 12.94 -4.55 -6.83
CA VAL A 125 13.32 -4.08 -8.19
C VAL A 125 13.83 -5.19 -9.10
N PHE A 126 14.29 -6.31 -8.55
CA PHE A 126 14.71 -7.48 -9.32
C PHE A 126 13.52 -8.41 -9.64
N ASN A 127 12.45 -8.36 -8.86
CA ASN A 127 11.23 -9.13 -9.09
C ASN A 127 10.29 -8.50 -10.13
N CYS A 128 10.58 -7.29 -10.60
CA CYS A 128 9.71 -6.57 -11.52
C CYS A 128 10.49 -5.99 -12.69
N VAL A 129 10.03 -6.24 -13.90
CA VAL A 129 10.62 -5.75 -15.16
C VAL A 129 9.52 -5.40 -16.16
N THR A 130 9.89 -4.72 -17.25
CA THR A 130 8.93 -4.42 -18.32
C THR A 130 8.65 -5.62 -19.20
N CYS A 131 7.38 -5.86 -19.45
CA CYS A 131 6.87 -6.84 -20.40
C CYS A 131 5.77 -6.22 -21.29
N CYS A 132 5.54 -6.82 -22.45
CA CYS A 132 4.40 -6.45 -23.27
C CYS A 132 3.08 -6.89 -22.61
N TRP A 133 2.00 -6.26 -23.00
CA TRP A 133 0.65 -6.55 -22.50
C TRP A 133 0.27 -8.02 -22.67
N THR A 134 0.60 -8.63 -23.81
CA THR A 134 0.34 -10.05 -24.08
C THR A 134 1.02 -10.94 -23.06
N CYS A 135 2.34 -10.76 -22.83
CA CYS A 135 3.07 -11.57 -21.86
C CYS A 135 2.57 -11.34 -20.43
N ASN A 136 2.31 -10.08 -20.05
CA ASN A 136 1.91 -9.74 -18.68
C ASN A 136 0.48 -10.17 -18.38
N ARG A 137 -0.47 -9.96 -19.29
CA ARG A 137 -1.90 -10.16 -19.01
C ARG A 137 -2.48 -11.42 -19.64
N GLN A 138 -2.28 -11.65 -20.93
CA GLN A 138 -2.86 -12.82 -21.61
C GLN A 138 -2.15 -14.12 -21.23
N LEU A 139 -0.82 -14.09 -21.09
CA LEU A 139 -0.01 -15.24 -20.71
C LEU A 139 0.31 -15.30 -19.22
N SER A 140 -0.49 -14.61 -18.37
CA SER A 140 -0.37 -14.62 -16.91
C SER A 140 1.06 -14.36 -16.40
N GLY A 141 1.78 -13.42 -17.06
CA GLY A 141 3.15 -13.06 -16.75
C GLY A 141 4.21 -13.85 -17.54
N ASN A 142 3.83 -14.88 -18.33
CA ASN A 142 4.74 -15.71 -19.13
C ASN A 142 5.97 -16.17 -18.34
N ALA A 143 5.74 -16.70 -17.13
CA ALA A 143 6.74 -16.91 -16.08
C ALA A 143 7.97 -17.70 -16.56
N ARG A 144 7.79 -18.74 -17.40
CA ARG A 144 8.89 -19.56 -17.91
C ARG A 144 9.89 -18.75 -18.76
N ASN A 145 9.39 -17.92 -19.66
CA ASN A 145 10.23 -17.10 -20.52
C ASN A 145 10.74 -15.86 -19.74
N LEU A 146 9.93 -15.30 -18.86
CA LEU A 146 10.35 -14.21 -17.99
C LEU A 146 11.51 -14.62 -17.09
N ARG A 147 11.52 -15.86 -16.56
CA ARG A 147 12.65 -16.43 -15.83
C ARG A 147 13.95 -16.37 -16.63
N LYS A 148 13.91 -16.79 -17.89
CA LYS A 148 15.09 -16.73 -18.78
C LYS A 148 15.57 -15.28 -18.97
N GLY A 149 14.64 -14.34 -19.21
CA GLY A 149 14.95 -12.92 -19.35
C GLY A 149 15.55 -12.31 -18.08
N LEU A 150 15.08 -12.71 -16.90
CA LEU A 150 15.65 -12.27 -15.62
C LEU A 150 17.05 -12.84 -15.38
N ILE A 151 17.28 -14.12 -15.71
CA ILE A 151 18.61 -14.73 -15.62
C ILE A 151 19.59 -13.99 -16.54
N TYR A 152 19.20 -13.73 -17.78
CA TYR A 152 20.01 -12.96 -18.72
C TYR A 152 20.36 -11.56 -18.19
N ARG A 153 19.41 -10.91 -17.56
CA ARG A 153 19.56 -9.54 -17.08
C ARG A 153 20.30 -9.39 -15.76
N PHE A 154 19.97 -10.23 -14.80
CA PHE A 154 20.40 -10.09 -13.39
C PHE A 154 21.27 -11.24 -12.90
N GLY A 155 21.38 -12.29 -13.68
CA GLY A 155 22.09 -13.51 -13.31
C GLY A 155 21.25 -14.50 -12.50
N LEU A 156 21.66 -15.78 -12.57
CA LEU A 156 20.95 -16.91 -11.96
C LEU A 156 20.83 -16.78 -10.45
N SER A 157 21.86 -16.29 -9.77
CA SER A 157 21.89 -16.15 -8.30
C SER A 157 20.80 -15.22 -7.77
N ILE A 158 20.51 -14.13 -8.50
CA ILE A 158 19.41 -13.20 -8.14
C ILE A 158 18.06 -13.90 -8.30
N VAL A 159 17.88 -14.63 -9.40
CA VAL A 159 16.61 -15.32 -9.67
C VAL A 159 16.35 -16.40 -8.63
N ILE A 160 17.36 -17.20 -8.28
CA ILE A 160 17.22 -18.20 -7.20
C ILE A 160 16.83 -17.53 -5.87
N ARG A 161 17.47 -16.42 -5.50
CA ARG A 161 17.09 -15.68 -4.27
C ARG A 161 15.63 -15.22 -4.29
N LEU A 162 15.13 -14.75 -5.42
CA LEU A 162 13.71 -14.43 -5.55
C LEU A 162 12.80 -15.65 -5.40
N GLU A 163 13.22 -16.81 -5.92
CA GLU A 163 12.44 -18.03 -5.90
C GLU A 163 12.33 -18.65 -4.50
N VAL A 164 13.38 -18.58 -3.71
CA VAL A 164 13.43 -19.15 -2.34
C VAL A 164 12.95 -18.19 -1.26
N ASP A 165 12.81 -16.88 -1.56
CA ASP A 165 12.35 -15.90 -0.58
C ASP A 165 10.85 -16.08 -0.28
N ASN A 166 10.55 -16.69 0.85
CA ASN A 166 9.21 -16.84 1.40
C ASN A 166 9.08 -16.13 2.75
N SER A 167 9.90 -15.09 2.98
CA SER A 167 9.86 -14.31 4.21
C SER A 167 8.49 -13.63 4.37
N PHE A 168 8.00 -13.59 5.61
CA PHE A 168 6.81 -12.81 5.92
C PHE A 168 7.19 -11.34 6.05
N HIS A 169 6.49 -10.48 5.31
CA HIS A 169 6.72 -9.04 5.41
C HIS A 169 5.40 -8.27 5.44
N HIS A 170 5.22 -7.48 6.49
CA HIS A 170 4.09 -6.56 6.63
C HIS A 170 4.55 -5.14 6.31
N HIS A 171 3.90 -4.52 5.32
CA HIS A 171 4.19 -3.14 4.93
C HIS A 171 3.37 -2.15 5.77
N SER A 172 4.02 -1.47 6.72
CA SER A 172 3.38 -0.37 7.46
C SER A 172 3.13 0.85 6.55
N VAL A 173 2.16 1.68 6.90
CA VAL A 173 1.84 2.91 6.14
C VAL A 173 3.08 3.80 5.99
N ASN A 174 3.83 4.02 7.06
CA ASN A 174 5.04 4.85 7.04
C ASN A 174 6.13 4.27 6.11
N TYR A 175 6.27 2.95 6.07
CA TYR A 175 7.20 2.29 5.15
C TYR A 175 6.77 2.50 3.69
N LEU A 176 5.48 2.32 3.38
CA LEU A 176 4.94 2.54 2.04
C LEU A 176 5.10 4.00 1.57
N MET A 177 4.87 4.97 2.45
CA MET A 177 5.10 6.39 2.14
C MET A 177 6.56 6.67 1.78
N ARG A 178 7.52 6.14 2.57
CA ARG A 178 8.95 6.25 2.27
C ARG A 178 9.31 5.61 0.94
N LEU A 179 8.73 4.46 0.60
CA LEU A 179 8.96 3.82 -0.70
C LEU A 179 8.41 4.67 -1.85
N THR A 180 7.26 5.33 -1.68
CA THR A 180 6.70 6.26 -2.66
C THR A 180 7.71 7.36 -2.99
N ASP A 181 8.27 8.00 -1.97
CA ASP A 181 9.27 9.06 -2.13
C ASP A 181 10.56 8.56 -2.81
N ILE A 182 11.02 7.36 -2.42
CA ILE A 182 12.21 6.75 -3.00
C ILE A 182 12.02 6.47 -4.49
N PHE A 183 10.92 5.82 -4.88
CA PHE A 183 10.69 5.47 -6.28
C PHE A 183 10.38 6.69 -7.14
N THR A 184 9.68 7.69 -6.61
CA THR A 184 9.44 8.95 -7.30
C THR A 184 10.77 9.65 -7.60
N ARG A 185 11.61 9.86 -6.57
CA ARG A 185 12.94 10.50 -6.76
C ARG A 185 13.83 9.74 -7.73
N ARG A 186 13.89 8.41 -7.63
CA ARG A 186 14.68 7.59 -8.56
C ARG A 186 14.19 7.69 -10.00
N ALA A 187 12.86 7.70 -10.21
CA ALA A 187 12.27 7.87 -11.52
C ALA A 187 12.65 9.24 -12.13
N ASP A 188 12.49 10.31 -11.34
CA ASP A 188 12.80 11.67 -11.77
C ASP A 188 14.29 11.86 -12.10
N GLN A 189 15.19 11.30 -11.27
CA GLN A 189 16.63 11.31 -11.52
C GLN A 189 17.01 10.58 -12.83
N LEU A 190 16.38 9.43 -13.10
CA LEU A 190 16.63 8.71 -14.36
C LEU A 190 16.14 9.50 -15.56
N GLN A 191 14.96 10.11 -15.50
CA GLN A 191 14.45 10.96 -16.58
C GLN A 191 15.35 12.19 -16.82
N LYS A 192 15.80 12.85 -15.74
CA LYS A 192 16.72 13.99 -15.85
C LYS A 192 18.00 13.61 -16.58
N ARG A 193 18.66 12.53 -16.14
CA ARG A 193 19.91 12.04 -16.76
C ARG A 193 19.75 11.67 -18.23
N ARG A 194 18.57 11.25 -18.67
CA ARG A 194 18.32 10.95 -20.08
C ARG A 194 18.18 12.20 -20.91
N ARG A 195 17.38 13.16 -20.45
CA ARG A 195 17.24 14.45 -21.12
C ARG A 195 18.60 15.17 -21.29
N GLU A 196 19.45 15.07 -20.28
CA GLU A 196 20.80 15.62 -20.33
C GLU A 196 21.66 14.95 -21.40
N LYS A 197 21.47 13.64 -21.66
CA LYS A 197 22.19 12.89 -22.71
C LYS A 197 21.63 13.12 -24.11
N GLU A 198 20.35 13.41 -24.24
CA GLU A 198 19.70 13.70 -25.54
C GLU A 198 19.99 15.11 -26.04
N ASN A 199 20.41 16.02 -25.15
CA ASN A 199 20.75 17.41 -25.46
C ASN A 199 22.25 17.62 -25.69
N VAL A 200 23.07 16.58 -25.72
CA VAL A 200 24.50 16.57 -26.05
C VAL A 200 24.73 15.85 -27.37
#